data_79d20ab790b2172bd5d6b109c122d093
#
_entry.id   79d20ab790b2172bd5d6b109c122d093
#
_cell.length_a   1.000
_cell.length_b   1.000
_cell.length_c   1.000
_cell.angle_alpha   90.00
_cell.angle_beta   90.00
_cell.angle_gamma   90.00
#
_symmetry.space_group_name_H-M   'P 1'
#
loop_
_entity.id
_entity.type
_entity.pdbx_description
1 polymer ?
#
loop_
_entity_poly.entity_id
_entity_poly.type
_entity_poly.pdbx_seq_one_letter_code
_entity_poly.pdbx_strand_id
1 'polypeptide(L)'
;MLDLKPTPLNVTQEAAHKMPRFLLLALLTIFVLSGLFGRDLWSSAESRLLAEVVSIDFTDPASWLFPFASGEIITEQGPLPGWIGAIFTTLFGGLVGELRAMRLSSILWFAISTSCIWYGTWFLARRHEAQPVEQAFARQAQYRDFGRLMADAATLFFISIFGIVVKQHEAVFETAELAFSCAAFFGCCWALTRPYWGSCLLYTSPSPRDISGSR
;
A
#
# COMPACT_ATOMS: atom_id res chain seq x y z
N MET A 1 32.98 -6.15 -12.47
CA MET A 1 32.65 -6.58 -11.10
C MET A 1 32.89 -5.35 -10.24
N LEU A 2 31.81 -4.64 -9.86
CA LEU A 2 31.92 -3.45 -8.99
C LEU A 2 32.28 -3.94 -7.60
N ASP A 3 33.47 -3.58 -7.14
CA ASP A 3 33.96 -3.84 -5.79
C ASP A 3 33.22 -2.90 -4.83
N LEU A 4 31.98 -3.28 -4.49
CA LEU A 4 31.15 -2.57 -3.54
C LEU A 4 31.76 -2.79 -2.15
N LYS A 5 32.58 -1.83 -1.74
CA LYS A 5 33.06 -1.79 -0.35
C LYS A 5 31.82 -1.78 0.57
N PRO A 6 31.75 -2.71 1.53
CA PRO A 6 30.62 -2.73 2.46
C PRO A 6 30.55 -1.39 3.20
N THR A 7 29.37 -0.80 3.23
CA THR A 7 29.10 0.42 3.99
C THR A 7 29.32 0.12 5.48
N PRO A 8 30.02 0.96 6.23
CA PRO A 8 30.29 0.76 7.65
C PRO A 8 29.03 1.02 8.51
N LEU A 9 27.92 0.37 8.21
CA LEU A 9 26.72 0.43 9.03
C LEU A 9 26.90 -0.54 10.20
N ASN A 10 27.07 0.02 11.37
CA ASN A 10 27.29 -0.73 12.60
C ASN A 10 25.98 -0.77 13.38
N VAL A 11 25.32 -1.92 13.40
CA VAL A 11 24.12 -2.14 14.21
C VAL A 11 24.41 -3.21 15.23
N THR A 12 24.59 -2.78 16.48
CA THR A 12 24.75 -3.71 17.62
C THR A 12 23.43 -4.38 17.94
N GLN A 13 23.47 -5.54 18.59
CA GLN A 13 22.27 -6.25 19.03
C GLN A 13 21.40 -5.39 19.98
N GLU A 14 22.02 -4.51 20.77
CA GLU A 14 21.32 -3.59 21.65
C GLU A 14 20.63 -2.47 20.88
N ALA A 15 21.25 -1.98 19.80
CA ALA A 15 20.65 -0.97 18.92
C ALA A 15 19.50 -1.53 18.07
N ALA A 16 19.47 -2.84 17.81
CA ALA A 16 18.39 -3.50 17.11
C ALA A 16 17.14 -3.72 17.99
N HIS A 17 16.73 -2.68 18.72
CA HIS A 17 15.52 -2.73 19.54
C HIS A 17 14.28 -2.93 18.64
N LYS A 18 13.57 -4.02 18.88
CA LYS A 18 12.35 -4.37 18.16
C LYS A 18 11.19 -3.54 18.69
N MET A 19 10.51 -2.84 17.81
CA MET A 19 9.22 -2.26 18.17
C MET A 19 8.22 -3.39 18.48
N PRO A 20 7.46 -3.31 19.61
CA PRO A 20 6.40 -4.28 19.88
C PRO A 20 5.39 -4.28 18.72
N ARG A 21 5.02 -5.45 18.23
CA ARG A 21 4.10 -5.56 17.07
C ARG A 21 2.79 -4.83 17.30
N PHE A 22 2.25 -4.90 18.51
CA PHE A 22 1.00 -4.23 18.84
C PHE A 22 1.14 -2.70 18.73
N LEU A 23 2.30 -2.13 19.06
CA LEU A 23 2.54 -0.70 18.97
C LEU A 23 2.57 -0.23 17.51
N LEU A 24 3.26 -0.96 16.64
CA LEU A 24 3.26 -0.66 15.20
C LEU A 24 1.85 -0.76 14.62
N LEU A 25 1.11 -1.84 14.93
CA LEU A 25 -0.26 -2.02 14.45
C LEU A 25 -1.21 -0.96 15.03
N ALA A 26 -1.07 -0.61 16.30
CA ALA A 26 -1.87 0.45 16.92
C ALA A 26 -1.61 1.81 16.24
N LEU A 27 -0.34 2.12 15.97
CA LEU A 27 0.04 3.36 15.29
C LEU A 27 -0.52 3.40 13.86
N LEU A 28 -0.42 2.33 13.09
CA LEU A 28 -1.00 2.23 11.75
C LEU A 28 -2.53 2.33 11.79
N THR A 29 -3.16 1.71 12.77
CA THR A 29 -4.62 1.79 12.95
C THR A 29 -5.07 3.20 13.31
N ILE A 30 -4.38 3.85 14.24
CA ILE A 30 -4.66 5.25 14.60
C ILE A 30 -4.43 6.15 13.39
N PHE A 31 -3.34 5.95 12.65
CA PHE A 31 -3.04 6.72 11.45
C PHE A 31 -4.18 6.65 10.44
N VAL A 32 -4.62 5.46 10.04
CA VAL A 32 -5.64 5.31 9.00
C VAL A 32 -7.04 5.72 9.47
N LEU A 33 -7.38 5.51 10.74
CA LEU A 33 -8.71 5.85 11.25
C LEU A 33 -8.87 7.35 11.54
N SER A 34 -7.80 8.07 11.88
CA SER A 34 -7.87 9.46 12.31
C SER A 34 -8.43 10.43 11.25
N GLY A 35 -8.36 10.08 9.98
CA GLY A 35 -8.83 10.94 8.87
C GLY A 35 -10.07 10.45 8.14
N LEU A 36 -10.59 9.24 8.46
CA LEU A 36 -11.70 8.66 7.71
C LEU A 36 -13.07 9.27 8.06
N PHE A 37 -13.24 9.68 9.30
CA PHE A 37 -14.53 10.10 9.83
C PHE A 37 -14.57 11.62 10.11
N GLY A 38 -15.73 12.22 9.99
CA GLY A 38 -15.97 13.62 10.38
C GLY A 38 -15.62 14.68 9.34
N ARG A 39 -15.28 14.28 8.09
CA ARG A 39 -14.96 15.21 7.02
C ARG A 39 -15.96 15.08 5.88
N ASP A 40 -16.47 16.23 5.40
CA ASP A 40 -17.32 16.30 4.21
C ASP A 40 -16.52 16.09 2.93
N LEU A 41 -17.23 15.89 1.82
CA LEU A 41 -16.67 15.77 0.49
C LEU A 41 -16.05 17.13 0.08
N TRP A 42 -14.76 17.17 -0.16
CA TRP A 42 -14.07 18.42 -0.54
C TRP A 42 -13.21 18.27 -1.80
N SER A 43 -12.80 17.06 -2.11
CA SER A 43 -11.95 16.73 -3.25
C SER A 43 -12.78 16.32 -4.46
N SER A 44 -12.47 16.86 -5.64
CA SER A 44 -13.10 16.45 -6.91
C SER A 44 -12.80 14.99 -7.26
N ALA A 45 -11.63 14.47 -6.89
CA ALA A 45 -11.26 13.08 -7.10
C ALA A 45 -12.11 12.12 -6.25
N GLU A 46 -12.37 12.48 -4.99
CA GLU A 46 -13.22 11.67 -4.11
C GLU A 46 -14.68 11.71 -4.55
N SER A 47 -15.19 12.88 -5.00
CA SER A 47 -16.56 12.99 -5.52
C SER A 47 -16.75 12.19 -6.82
N ARG A 48 -15.73 12.14 -7.67
CA ARG A 48 -15.74 11.32 -8.90
C ARG A 48 -15.81 9.83 -8.59
N LEU A 49 -14.97 9.34 -7.65
CA LEU A 49 -15.03 7.94 -7.24
C LEU A 49 -16.38 7.60 -6.57
N LEU A 50 -16.93 8.51 -5.77
CA LEU A 50 -18.26 8.30 -5.18
C LEU A 50 -19.34 8.18 -6.23
N ALA A 51 -19.34 9.05 -7.26
CA ALA A 51 -20.28 8.98 -8.37
C ALA A 51 -20.16 7.65 -9.13
N GLU A 52 -18.95 7.16 -9.35
CA GLU A 52 -18.71 5.85 -9.96
C GLU A 52 -19.28 4.73 -9.07
N VAL A 53 -18.94 4.72 -7.79
CA VAL A 53 -19.39 3.70 -6.81
C VAL A 53 -20.91 3.63 -6.75
N VAL A 54 -21.59 4.77 -6.72
CA VAL A 54 -23.06 4.83 -6.66
C VAL A 54 -23.71 4.41 -7.99
N SER A 55 -23.01 4.55 -9.12
CA SER A 55 -23.50 4.11 -10.43
C SER A 55 -23.45 2.59 -10.64
N ILE A 56 -22.71 1.86 -9.81
CA ILE A 56 -22.55 0.41 -9.92
C ILE A 56 -23.75 -0.28 -9.27
N ASP A 57 -24.59 -0.92 -10.10
CA ASP A 57 -25.70 -1.77 -9.66
C ASP A 57 -25.28 -3.24 -9.75
N PHE A 58 -25.38 -3.96 -8.63
CA PHE A 58 -25.06 -5.39 -8.57
C PHE A 58 -26.01 -6.27 -9.39
N THR A 59 -27.14 -5.75 -9.81
CA THR A 59 -28.12 -6.46 -10.64
C THR A 59 -27.90 -6.26 -12.14
N ASP A 60 -27.16 -5.20 -12.52
CA ASP A 60 -26.84 -4.89 -13.91
C ASP A 60 -25.35 -5.10 -14.24
N PRO A 61 -24.98 -6.16 -14.98
CA PRO A 61 -23.58 -6.39 -15.36
C PRO A 61 -22.96 -5.28 -16.22
N ALA A 62 -23.78 -4.49 -16.94
CA ALA A 62 -23.28 -3.41 -17.77
C ALA A 62 -22.72 -2.26 -16.90
N SER A 63 -23.32 -1.98 -15.75
CA SER A 63 -22.84 -0.94 -14.83
C SER A 63 -21.47 -1.26 -14.22
N TRP A 64 -21.10 -2.52 -14.14
CA TRP A 64 -19.77 -2.95 -13.67
C TRP A 64 -18.67 -2.69 -14.68
N LEU A 65 -18.98 -2.85 -15.97
CA LEU A 65 -18.01 -2.67 -17.05
C LEU A 65 -17.89 -1.21 -17.47
N PHE A 66 -18.98 -0.47 -17.38
CA PHE A 66 -19.09 0.90 -17.83
C PHE A 66 -19.69 1.80 -16.73
N PRO A 67 -18.93 2.06 -15.65
CA PRO A 67 -19.39 2.92 -14.59
C PRO A 67 -19.59 4.35 -15.10
N PHE A 68 -20.64 5.00 -14.61
CA PHE A 68 -21.05 6.33 -15.04
C PHE A 68 -20.74 7.35 -13.95
N ALA A 69 -20.11 8.46 -14.33
CA ALA A 69 -20.03 9.63 -13.46
C ALA A 69 -20.25 10.89 -14.26
N SER A 70 -21.09 11.77 -13.74
CA SER A 70 -21.40 13.08 -14.34
C SER A 70 -21.92 13.03 -15.79
N GLY A 71 -22.56 11.93 -16.18
CA GLY A 71 -23.10 11.74 -17.54
C GLY A 71 -22.13 11.17 -18.56
N GLU A 72 -20.91 10.84 -18.16
CA GLU A 72 -19.88 10.23 -19.01
C GLU A 72 -19.46 8.87 -18.47
N ILE A 73 -19.08 7.98 -19.39
CA ILE A 73 -18.51 6.67 -19.04
C ILE A 73 -17.06 6.90 -18.58
N ILE A 74 -16.71 6.41 -17.42
CA ILE A 74 -15.34 6.51 -16.89
C ILE A 74 -14.50 5.41 -17.52
N THR A 75 -13.59 5.79 -18.44
CA THR A 75 -12.68 4.85 -19.11
C THR A 75 -11.21 5.09 -18.78
N GLU A 76 -10.89 6.22 -18.14
CA GLU A 76 -9.50 6.65 -17.90
C GLU A 76 -8.82 5.92 -16.73
N GLN A 77 -9.61 5.36 -15.84
CA GLN A 77 -9.13 4.69 -14.64
C GLN A 77 -9.69 3.27 -14.58
N GLY A 78 -8.88 2.33 -14.08
CA GLY A 78 -9.32 0.93 -13.99
C GLY A 78 -10.49 0.77 -13.02
N PRO A 79 -11.45 -0.13 -13.26
CA PRO A 79 -12.71 -0.23 -12.52
C PRO A 79 -12.56 -0.81 -11.10
N LEU A 80 -11.41 -1.38 -10.76
CA LEU A 80 -11.21 -2.11 -9.51
C LEU A 80 -11.44 -1.28 -8.23
N PRO A 81 -10.96 -0.02 -8.12
CA PRO A 81 -11.26 0.82 -6.97
C PRO A 81 -12.75 1.11 -6.80
N GLY A 82 -13.47 1.36 -7.91
CA GLY A 82 -14.92 1.52 -7.93
C GLY A 82 -15.64 0.26 -7.47
N TRP A 83 -15.27 -0.91 -7.95
CA TRP A 83 -15.85 -2.19 -7.53
C TRP A 83 -15.67 -2.46 -6.04
N ILE A 84 -14.46 -2.23 -5.51
CA ILE A 84 -14.21 -2.40 -4.08
C ILE A 84 -14.98 -1.37 -3.27
N GLY A 85 -15.02 -0.12 -3.72
CA GLY A 85 -15.85 0.92 -3.12
C GLY A 85 -17.33 0.52 -3.06
N ALA A 86 -17.90 0.02 -4.18
CA ALA A 86 -19.28 -0.43 -4.27
C ALA A 86 -19.59 -1.60 -3.32
N ILE A 87 -18.67 -2.57 -3.20
CA ILE A 87 -18.81 -3.68 -2.25
C ILE A 87 -18.87 -3.14 -0.81
N PHE A 88 -17.96 -2.25 -0.43
CA PHE A 88 -17.97 -1.65 0.91
C PHE A 88 -19.22 -0.80 1.16
N THR A 89 -19.67 -0.06 0.16
CA THR A 89 -20.89 0.75 0.27
C THR A 89 -22.14 -0.12 0.43
N THR A 90 -22.23 -1.23 -0.28
CA THR A 90 -23.34 -2.18 -0.13
C THR A 90 -23.34 -2.86 1.24
N LEU A 91 -22.15 -3.22 1.75
CA LEU A 91 -22.06 -3.91 3.05
C LEU A 91 -22.27 -2.97 4.24
N PHE A 92 -21.73 -1.77 4.18
CA PHE A 92 -21.66 -0.86 5.33
C PHE A 92 -22.43 0.45 5.14
N GLY A 93 -22.89 0.77 3.93
CA GLY A 93 -23.56 2.03 3.62
C GLY A 93 -24.81 2.29 4.47
N GLY A 94 -25.60 1.24 4.76
CA GLY A 94 -26.76 1.33 5.64
C GLY A 94 -26.44 1.64 7.10
N LEU A 95 -25.21 1.36 7.56
CA LEU A 95 -24.78 1.58 8.95
C LEU A 95 -24.07 2.93 9.14
N VAL A 96 -23.18 3.29 8.22
CA VAL A 96 -22.31 4.46 8.40
C VAL A 96 -22.53 5.56 7.35
N GLY A 97 -23.37 5.32 6.35
CA GLY A 97 -23.60 6.18 5.19
C GLY A 97 -22.65 5.85 4.04
N GLU A 98 -23.09 6.12 2.80
CA GLU A 98 -22.38 5.73 1.57
C GLU A 98 -20.95 6.28 1.48
N LEU A 99 -20.77 7.57 1.73
CA LEU A 99 -19.46 8.23 1.69
C LEU A 99 -18.46 7.59 2.67
N ARG A 100 -18.91 7.33 3.91
CA ARG A 100 -18.02 6.73 4.92
C ARG A 100 -17.74 5.27 4.62
N ALA A 101 -18.71 4.54 4.10
CA ALA A 101 -18.55 3.16 3.67
C ALA A 101 -17.54 3.06 2.51
N MET A 102 -17.62 3.94 1.51
CA MET A 102 -16.63 4.03 0.44
C MET A 102 -15.21 4.33 1.01
N ARG A 103 -15.10 5.26 1.97
CA ARG A 103 -13.82 5.56 2.62
C ARG A 103 -13.22 4.36 3.38
N LEU A 104 -14.04 3.43 3.87
CA LEU A 104 -13.51 2.20 4.47
C LEU A 104 -12.70 1.36 3.47
N SER A 105 -12.96 1.47 2.16
CA SER A 105 -12.17 0.78 1.14
C SER A 105 -10.70 1.24 1.11
N SER A 106 -10.41 2.50 1.48
CA SER A 106 -9.03 2.99 1.57
C SER A 106 -8.21 2.32 2.66
N ILE A 107 -8.86 1.77 3.71
CA ILE A 107 -8.19 0.93 4.72
C ILE A 107 -7.58 -0.31 4.07
N LEU A 108 -8.30 -0.95 3.13
CA LEU A 108 -7.80 -2.12 2.41
C LEU A 108 -6.54 -1.77 1.60
N TRP A 109 -6.59 -0.67 0.83
CA TRP A 109 -5.46 -0.22 0.04
C TRP A 109 -4.26 0.15 0.90
N PHE A 110 -4.50 0.81 2.04
CA PHE A 110 -3.47 1.12 3.02
C PHE A 110 -2.85 -0.14 3.62
N ALA A 111 -3.66 -1.14 3.99
CA ALA A 111 -3.17 -2.40 4.53
C ALA A 111 -2.31 -3.17 3.52
N ILE A 112 -2.70 -3.17 2.23
CA ILE A 112 -1.90 -3.76 1.15
C ILE A 112 -0.57 -3.02 1.03
N SER A 113 -0.58 -1.68 0.91
CA SER A 113 0.62 -0.86 0.74
C SER A 113 1.62 -1.07 1.88
N THR A 114 1.16 -0.92 3.12
CA THR A 114 2.01 -1.06 4.31
C THR A 114 2.55 -2.48 4.49
N SER A 115 1.73 -3.50 4.19
CA SER A 115 2.16 -4.89 4.23
C SER A 115 3.23 -5.17 3.17
N CYS A 116 3.04 -4.70 1.93
CA CYS A 116 4.01 -4.88 0.85
C CYS A 116 5.34 -4.18 1.17
N ILE A 117 5.32 -2.96 1.70
CA ILE A 117 6.52 -2.23 2.12
C ILE A 117 7.22 -2.99 3.26
N TRP A 118 6.48 -3.40 4.29
CA TRP A 118 7.05 -4.10 5.43
C TRP A 118 7.70 -5.42 5.02
N TYR A 119 6.96 -6.30 4.32
CA TYR A 119 7.47 -7.60 3.90
C TYR A 119 8.57 -7.48 2.84
N GLY A 120 8.42 -6.57 1.87
CA GLY A 120 9.43 -6.32 0.84
C GLY A 120 10.77 -5.89 1.46
N THR A 121 10.74 -4.91 2.36
CA THR A 121 11.94 -4.46 3.08
C THR A 121 12.52 -5.57 3.97
N TRP A 122 11.66 -6.34 4.64
CA TRP A 122 12.10 -7.45 5.47
C TRP A 122 12.82 -8.54 4.65
N PHE A 123 12.34 -8.86 3.44
CA PHE A 123 13.02 -9.80 2.54
C PHE A 123 14.38 -9.27 2.09
N LEU A 124 14.45 -7.99 1.67
CA LEU A 124 15.70 -7.38 1.23
C LEU A 124 16.73 -7.27 2.36
N ALA A 125 16.31 -6.79 3.52
CA ALA A 125 17.20 -6.56 4.64
C ALA A 125 17.74 -7.85 5.28
N ARG A 126 17.16 -9.01 4.97
CA ARG A 126 17.66 -10.32 5.41
C ARG A 126 18.69 -10.94 4.48
N ARG A 127 18.95 -10.33 3.34
CA ARG A 127 19.96 -10.84 2.40
C ARG A 127 21.34 -10.65 2.99
N HIS A 128 22.24 -11.57 2.64
CA HIS A 128 23.62 -11.52 3.11
C HIS A 128 24.30 -10.21 2.72
N GLU A 129 24.03 -9.74 1.51
CA GLU A 129 24.61 -8.51 0.94
C GLU A 129 24.14 -7.23 1.66
N ALA A 130 22.98 -7.30 2.34
CA ALA A 130 22.39 -6.16 3.07
C ALA A 130 22.80 -6.15 4.55
N GLN A 131 23.53 -7.16 5.02
CA GLN A 131 23.88 -7.25 6.44
C GLN A 131 24.98 -6.24 6.81
N PRO A 132 24.95 -5.71 8.05
CA PRO A 132 26.04 -4.87 8.55
C PRO A 132 27.36 -5.64 8.60
N VAL A 133 28.46 -4.90 8.48
CA VAL A 133 29.82 -5.48 8.51
C VAL A 133 30.13 -6.07 9.88
N GLU A 134 30.73 -7.25 9.90
CA GLU A 134 31.17 -7.90 11.13
C GLU A 134 32.27 -7.11 11.84
N GLN A 135 32.04 -6.79 13.11
CA GLN A 135 33.06 -6.18 13.97
C GLN A 135 33.60 -7.20 14.97
N ALA A 136 34.91 -7.18 15.15
CA ALA A 136 35.60 -8.16 15.98
C ALA A 136 35.19 -8.12 17.47
N PHE A 137 34.62 -7.03 17.95
CA PHE A 137 34.33 -6.83 19.38
C PHE A 137 32.87 -6.45 19.71
N ALA A 138 31.99 -6.36 18.72
CA ALA A 138 30.58 -6.03 18.93
C ALA A 138 29.67 -7.22 18.60
N ARG A 139 28.75 -7.53 19.50
CA ARG A 139 27.73 -8.54 19.25
C ARG A 139 26.76 -8.00 18.19
N GLN A 140 26.81 -8.57 17.00
CA GLN A 140 25.97 -8.16 15.87
C GLN A 140 24.50 -8.51 16.08
N ALA A 141 23.62 -7.67 15.48
CA ALA A 141 22.23 -7.99 15.38
C ALA A 141 22.02 -9.26 14.52
N GLN A 142 21.15 -10.16 14.98
CA GLN A 142 20.78 -11.33 14.20
C GLN A 142 20.09 -10.89 12.90
N TYR A 143 20.28 -11.63 11.78
CA TYR A 143 19.64 -11.38 10.47
C TYR A 143 18.13 -11.09 10.56
N ARG A 144 17.43 -11.81 11.44
CA ARG A 144 15.99 -11.63 11.65
C ARG A 144 15.65 -10.31 12.35
N ASP A 145 16.48 -9.91 13.30
CA ASP A 145 16.27 -8.70 14.11
C ASP A 145 16.59 -7.45 13.31
N PHE A 146 17.70 -7.48 12.54
CA PHE A 146 18.05 -6.43 11.60
C PHE A 146 16.99 -6.27 10.52
N GLY A 147 16.54 -7.38 9.90
CA GLY A 147 15.49 -7.34 8.89
C GLY A 147 14.19 -6.72 9.41
N ARG A 148 13.82 -7.05 10.64
CA ARG A 148 12.62 -6.49 11.28
C ARG A 148 12.77 -5.01 11.61
N LEU A 149 13.91 -4.60 12.14
CA LEU A 149 14.21 -3.19 12.40
C LEU A 149 14.08 -2.34 11.13
N MET A 150 14.67 -2.82 10.02
CA MET A 150 14.59 -2.13 8.74
C MET A 150 13.15 -2.06 8.20
N ALA A 151 12.38 -3.13 8.33
CA ALA A 151 10.99 -3.17 7.90
C ALA A 151 10.10 -2.23 8.72
N ASP A 152 10.27 -2.21 10.04
CA ASP A 152 9.55 -1.30 10.93
C ASP A 152 9.90 0.16 10.60
N ALA A 153 11.20 0.48 10.43
CA ALA A 153 11.66 1.81 10.03
C ALA A 153 11.11 2.23 8.66
N ALA A 154 11.17 1.36 7.65
CA ALA A 154 10.63 1.66 6.32
C ALA A 154 9.13 1.96 6.35
N THR A 155 8.37 1.21 7.14
CA THR A 155 6.93 1.45 7.31
C THR A 155 6.66 2.78 8.00
N LEU A 156 7.43 3.15 9.03
CA LEU A 156 7.32 4.45 9.70
C LEU A 156 7.67 5.60 8.74
N PHE A 157 8.73 5.46 7.94
CA PHE A 157 9.06 6.43 6.91
C PHE A 157 7.95 6.56 5.88
N PHE A 158 7.39 5.44 5.42
CA PHE A 158 6.30 5.42 4.46
C PHE A 158 5.11 6.24 4.94
N ILE A 159 4.62 6.01 6.16
CA ILE A 159 3.47 6.76 6.71
C ILE A 159 3.80 8.21 7.06
N SER A 160 5.07 8.59 7.21
CA SER A 160 5.49 9.97 7.48
C SER A 160 5.57 10.84 6.23
N ILE A 161 5.46 10.26 5.02
CA ILE A 161 5.46 11.02 3.77
C ILE A 161 4.17 11.83 3.67
N PHE A 162 4.30 13.17 3.59
CA PHE A 162 3.16 14.08 3.59
C PHE A 162 2.11 13.77 2.52
N GLY A 163 2.53 13.40 1.30
CA GLY A 163 1.62 13.01 0.23
C GLY A 163 0.77 11.77 0.58
N ILE A 164 1.34 10.81 1.30
CA ILE A 164 0.63 9.63 1.78
C ILE A 164 -0.34 9.99 2.90
N VAL A 165 0.07 10.86 3.83
CA VAL A 165 -0.82 11.34 4.91
C VAL A 165 -2.08 11.98 4.33
N VAL A 166 -1.97 12.80 3.29
CA VAL A 166 -3.13 13.46 2.67
C VAL A 166 -3.99 12.46 1.90
N LYS A 167 -3.38 11.67 1.02
CA LYS A 167 -4.13 10.82 0.08
C LYS A 167 -4.75 9.57 0.72
N GLN A 168 -4.13 9.00 1.74
CA GLN A 168 -4.65 7.79 2.39
C GLN A 168 -5.94 8.01 3.21
N HIS A 169 -6.25 9.27 3.53
CA HIS A 169 -7.48 9.62 4.24
C HIS A 169 -8.64 9.98 3.30
N GLU A 170 -8.42 9.90 2.00
CA GLU A 170 -9.43 10.10 0.95
C GLU A 170 -9.66 8.78 0.21
N ALA A 171 -10.91 8.52 -0.20
CA ALA A 171 -11.18 7.45 -1.14
C ALA A 171 -10.93 7.98 -2.55
N VAL A 172 -9.74 7.73 -3.06
CA VAL A 172 -9.32 8.18 -4.39
C VAL A 172 -8.60 7.05 -5.12
N PHE A 173 -8.53 7.13 -6.45
CA PHE A 173 -7.88 6.10 -7.27
C PHE A 173 -6.39 5.95 -6.97
N GLU A 174 -5.72 7.05 -6.64
CA GLU A 174 -4.30 7.09 -6.35
C GLU A 174 -3.89 6.19 -5.16
N THR A 175 -4.82 5.93 -4.22
CA THR A 175 -4.55 5.00 -3.10
C THR A 175 -4.42 3.56 -3.58
N ALA A 176 -5.23 3.16 -4.56
CA ALA A 176 -5.13 1.85 -5.19
C ALA A 176 -3.88 1.73 -6.08
N GLU A 177 -3.56 2.76 -6.88
CA GLU A 177 -2.34 2.80 -7.70
C GLU A 177 -1.08 2.68 -6.83
N LEU A 178 -1.06 3.37 -5.68
CA LEU A 178 0.02 3.23 -4.71
C LEU A 178 0.10 1.79 -4.17
N ALA A 179 -1.04 1.17 -3.86
CA ALA A 179 -1.07 -0.20 -3.36
C ALA A 179 -0.54 -1.19 -4.41
N PHE A 180 -0.89 -1.03 -5.69
CA PHE A 180 -0.34 -1.84 -6.78
C PHE A 180 1.16 -1.60 -6.98
N SER A 181 1.61 -0.36 -6.89
CA SER A 181 3.05 -0.03 -6.97
C SER A 181 3.83 -0.68 -5.84
N CYS A 182 3.31 -0.66 -4.62
CA CYS A 182 3.89 -1.35 -3.46
C CYS A 182 3.86 -2.89 -3.65
N ALA A 183 2.79 -3.42 -4.23
CA ALA A 183 2.69 -4.85 -4.53
C ALA A 183 3.69 -5.28 -5.62
N ALA A 184 3.91 -4.46 -6.65
CA ALA A 184 4.93 -4.68 -7.65
C ALA A 184 6.34 -4.67 -7.03
N PHE A 185 6.65 -3.69 -6.17
CA PHE A 185 7.90 -3.67 -5.39
C PHE A 185 8.07 -4.94 -4.58
N PHE A 186 7.05 -5.36 -3.83
CA PHE A 186 7.08 -6.61 -3.06
C PHE A 186 7.29 -7.82 -3.96
N GLY A 187 6.62 -7.88 -5.12
CA GLY A 187 6.79 -8.92 -6.13
C GLY A 187 8.23 -9.02 -6.63
N CYS A 188 8.89 -7.88 -6.90
CA CYS A 188 10.30 -7.83 -7.25
C CYS A 188 11.18 -8.39 -6.12
N CYS A 189 10.94 -7.96 -4.88
CA CYS A 189 11.69 -8.46 -3.72
C CYS A 189 11.52 -9.97 -3.52
N TRP A 190 10.31 -10.46 -3.75
CA TRP A 190 10.01 -11.88 -3.63
C TRP A 190 10.60 -12.70 -4.78
N ALA A 191 10.57 -12.18 -6.00
CA ALA A 191 11.20 -12.81 -7.18
C ALA A 191 12.69 -13.06 -6.99
N LEU A 192 13.39 -12.19 -6.27
CA LEU A 192 14.80 -12.36 -5.92
C LEU A 192 15.05 -13.59 -5.00
N THR A 193 14.03 -14.01 -4.26
CA THR A 193 14.13 -15.15 -3.33
C THR A 193 13.44 -16.40 -3.88
N ARG A 194 12.35 -16.23 -4.63
CA ARG A 194 11.53 -17.32 -5.20
C ARG A 194 11.01 -16.90 -6.58
N PRO A 195 11.77 -17.14 -7.66
CA PRO A 195 11.47 -16.58 -8.99
C PRO A 195 10.10 -16.93 -9.56
N TYR A 196 9.58 -18.13 -9.29
CA TYR A 196 8.28 -18.56 -9.83
C TYR A 196 7.08 -17.78 -9.26
N TRP A 197 7.05 -17.51 -7.97
CA TRP A 197 5.94 -16.83 -7.30
C TRP A 197 6.02 -15.31 -7.40
N GLY A 198 7.23 -14.75 -7.38
CA GLY A 198 7.45 -13.31 -7.51
C GLY A 198 7.07 -12.79 -8.89
N SER A 199 7.37 -13.53 -9.96
CA SER A 199 6.98 -13.15 -11.33
C SER A 199 5.47 -13.14 -11.53
N CYS A 200 4.71 -13.99 -10.86
CA CYS A 200 3.25 -13.99 -10.95
C CYS A 200 2.64 -12.67 -10.43
N LEU A 201 3.15 -12.15 -9.31
CA LEU A 201 2.71 -10.86 -8.76
C LEU A 201 3.06 -9.68 -9.67
N LEU A 202 4.21 -9.72 -10.34
CA LEU A 202 4.62 -8.69 -11.29
C LEU A 202 3.73 -8.67 -12.53
N TYR A 203 3.24 -9.84 -12.97
CA TYR A 203 2.35 -9.95 -14.14
C TYR A 203 0.94 -9.40 -13.88
N THR A 204 0.49 -9.41 -12.62
CA THR A 204 -0.82 -8.87 -12.23
C THR A 204 -0.79 -7.38 -11.92
N SER A 205 0.39 -6.76 -11.90
CA SER A 205 0.54 -5.31 -11.69
C SER A 205 0.28 -4.56 -12.99
N PRO A 206 -0.57 -3.50 -13.00
CA PRO A 206 -0.82 -2.69 -14.19
C PRO A 206 0.49 -2.08 -14.71
N SER A 207 0.75 -2.26 -15.99
CA SER A 207 1.94 -1.72 -16.63
C SER A 207 1.84 -0.18 -16.72
N PRO A 208 2.93 0.56 -16.46
CA PRO A 208 2.96 2.00 -16.70
C PRO A 208 2.63 2.40 -18.16
N ARG A 209 2.69 1.44 -19.09
CA ARG A 209 2.31 1.65 -20.52
C ARG A 209 0.80 1.74 -20.71
N ASP A 210 0.01 1.13 -19.81
CA ASP A 210 -1.45 1.17 -19.90
C ASP A 210 -1.99 2.54 -19.46
N ILE A 211 -1.19 3.31 -18.71
CA ILE A 211 -1.53 4.67 -18.24
C ILE A 211 -1.19 5.74 -19.29
N SER A 212 -0.29 5.47 -20.24
CA SER A 212 0.19 6.46 -21.23
C SER A 212 -0.58 6.46 -22.54
N GLY A 213 -1.59 5.62 -22.71
CA GLY A 213 -2.36 5.45 -23.96
C GLY A 213 -3.47 6.47 -24.22
N SER A 214 -3.73 7.41 -23.31
CA SER A 214 -4.75 8.44 -23.48
C SER A 214 -4.12 9.83 -23.56
N ARG A 215 -3.64 10.17 -24.77
CA ARG A 215 -3.48 11.56 -25.22
C ARG A 215 -4.12 11.73 -26.58
#